data_992fd23b6423f98d8adbb0bd0910f74f
#
_entry.id   992fd23b6423f98d8adbb0bd0910f74f
#
_cell.length_a   1.000
_cell.length_b   1.000
_cell.length_c   1.000
_cell.angle_alpha   90.00
_cell.angle_beta   90.00
_cell.angle_gamma   90.00
#
_symmetry.space_group_name_H-M   'P 1'
#
loop_
_entity.id
_entity.type
_entity.pdbx_description
1 polymer ?
#
loop_
_entity_poly.entity_id
_entity_poly.type
_entity_poly.pdbx_seq_one_letter_code
_entity_poly.pdbx_strand_id
1 'polypeptide(L)'
;MREANKREGRFHSGPPYAGACLPTAGRGMRRVWVARYPPGTMTPSRILLLALLSAVAYAQSPKAGEVDGVYRDAYGLYLDLHQNPELSAHETQTAAKLAARLRGLGYDVTEHVGGTGIVALLKNGAGPTIMLRTELDALPVEEKTGLAYASKVRAKDDAGREVPVMHACGHDLHMASLVGTAAIMAHSKQTWHGTLMLVGQPAEETISGAKTMIADGLFTRFPKPDAGVALHVSNLLPAGQVGIAPGTYNSNADSLRVTIYGKGGHGASPQTTIDPIVIAARTILALQTIASREVKPGEMAVVTVGYIHAGTKNNIIPDEAEMGLTVRSYEQDVRKQVLAAIARMVKAEAEAAAAPREPLVEHYESTDSVYNDPALAQRLRVPLEVAVGKENVITMEPIAPSEDYAYFVEQGIPSLYFSLGGADPAKFAEARASGTALPSNHSPLFAPDVEPALRTGIAAEVAVLRNLLQGT
;
A
#
# COMPACT_ATOMS: atom_id res chain seq x y z
N MET A 1 -65.77 -17.67 21.41
CA MET A 1 -66.09 -18.47 22.60
C MET A 1 -64.83 -19.17 23.06
N ARG A 2 -64.43 -18.84 24.32
CA ARG A 2 -63.59 -19.62 25.24
C ARG A 2 -62.12 -19.93 24.75
N GLU A 3 -61.09 -19.79 25.50
CA GLU A 3 -60.69 -19.12 26.77
C GLU A 3 -59.21 -19.40 26.95
N ALA A 4 -58.51 -18.47 27.50
CA ALA A 4 -57.09 -18.48 27.80
C ALA A 4 -56.66 -19.60 28.75
N ASN A 5 -55.39 -19.99 28.70
CA ASN A 5 -54.69 -20.45 29.88
C ASN A 5 -53.24 -19.99 29.91
N LYS A 6 -52.99 -18.99 30.79
CA LYS A 6 -51.66 -18.58 31.28
C LYS A 6 -51.14 -19.68 32.20
N ARG A 7 -49.87 -20.05 32.07
CA ARG A 7 -49.08 -20.63 33.15
C ARG A 7 -47.82 -19.81 33.38
N GLU A 8 -47.85 -19.09 34.50
CA GLU A 8 -46.69 -18.45 35.13
C GLU A 8 -45.76 -19.52 35.71
N GLY A 9 -44.49 -19.51 35.32
CA GLY A 9 -43.42 -20.29 35.95
C GLY A 9 -42.59 -19.38 36.83
N ARG A 10 -42.67 -19.60 38.16
CA ARG A 10 -41.93 -18.88 39.21
C ARG A 10 -40.42 -19.18 39.12
N PHE A 11 -39.61 -18.14 39.07
CA PHE A 11 -38.19 -18.24 39.37
C PHE A 11 -37.97 -18.28 40.86
N HIS A 12 -37.27 -19.31 41.34
CA HIS A 12 -36.77 -19.40 42.71
C HIS A 12 -35.45 -18.59 42.82
N SER A 13 -35.46 -17.61 43.71
CA SER A 13 -34.30 -16.89 44.20
C SER A 13 -33.56 -17.73 45.23
N GLY A 14 -32.27 -18.06 44.99
CA GLY A 14 -31.36 -18.61 45.98
C GLY A 14 -30.65 -17.47 46.76
N PRO A 15 -30.19 -17.71 48.00
CA PRO A 15 -29.79 -16.67 48.94
C PRO A 15 -28.37 -16.12 48.67
N PRO A 16 -28.06 -14.93 49.22
CA PRO A 16 -26.78 -14.28 49.04
C PRO A 16 -25.71 -14.89 49.93
N TYR A 17 -24.53 -15.11 49.40
CA TYR A 17 -23.34 -15.49 50.22
C TYR A 17 -22.86 -14.29 51.00
N ALA A 18 -22.84 -14.48 52.31
CA ALA A 18 -22.33 -13.55 53.28
C ALA A 18 -20.79 -13.48 53.26
N GLY A 19 -20.27 -12.28 53.53
CA GLY A 19 -18.87 -11.98 53.49
C GLY A 19 -18.01 -12.72 54.49
N ALA A 20 -16.77 -12.92 54.16
CA ALA A 20 -15.70 -13.29 55.06
C ALA A 20 -14.66 -12.17 55.13
N CYS A 21 -14.39 -11.74 56.35
CA CYS A 21 -13.43 -10.72 56.72
C CYS A 21 -12.02 -10.99 56.23
N LEU A 22 -11.37 -9.93 55.75
CA LEU A 22 -9.92 -9.86 55.58
C LEU A 22 -9.20 -9.69 56.92
N PRO A 23 -8.07 -10.36 57.16
CA PRO A 23 -7.13 -9.94 58.19
C PRO A 23 -6.17 -8.88 57.64
N THR A 24 -6.09 -7.78 58.35
CA THR A 24 -5.07 -6.75 58.17
C THR A 24 -3.70 -7.30 58.58
N ALA A 25 -2.72 -7.28 57.68
CA ALA A 25 -1.32 -7.45 58.08
C ALA A 25 -0.37 -6.66 57.16
N GLY A 26 0.34 -5.75 57.76
CA GLY A 26 1.74 -5.48 57.47
C GLY A 26 2.09 -4.66 56.22
N ARG A 27 2.31 -3.38 56.46
CA ARG A 27 3.08 -2.49 55.56
C ARG A 27 4.48 -3.05 55.27
N GLY A 28 4.70 -3.52 54.05
CA GLY A 28 6.02 -3.71 53.48
C GLY A 28 6.15 -2.85 52.22
N MET A 29 6.62 -1.61 52.36
CA MET A 29 6.98 -0.76 51.23
C MET A 29 8.19 -1.39 50.54
N ARG A 30 7.95 -2.11 49.44
CA ARG A 30 9.01 -2.41 48.48
C ARG A 30 9.37 -1.11 47.77
N ARG A 31 10.53 -0.55 48.13
CA ARG A 31 11.16 0.55 47.40
C ARG A 31 11.47 0.03 45.99
N VAL A 32 10.66 0.46 45.01
CA VAL A 32 11.05 0.38 43.62
C VAL A 32 12.22 1.34 43.43
N TRP A 33 13.41 0.78 43.22
CA TRP A 33 14.58 1.56 42.82
C TRP A 33 14.32 2.01 41.37
N VAL A 34 13.75 3.22 41.20
CA VAL A 34 13.83 3.93 39.94
C VAL A 34 15.29 4.40 39.86
N ALA A 35 16.07 3.74 39.02
CA ALA A 35 17.40 4.22 38.65
C ALA A 35 17.22 5.60 38.01
N ARG A 36 17.44 6.66 38.82
CA ARG A 36 17.62 8.00 38.27
C ARG A 36 18.98 8.00 37.58
N TYR A 37 18.96 7.86 36.25
CA TYR A 37 20.11 8.25 35.45
C TYR A 37 20.32 9.75 35.69
N PRO A 38 21.53 10.19 36.11
CA PRO A 38 21.81 11.60 36.19
C PRO A 38 21.63 12.19 34.75
N PRO A 39 21.12 13.41 34.60
CA PRO A 39 21.09 14.07 33.33
C PRO A 39 22.52 14.11 32.81
N GLY A 40 22.81 13.25 31.82
CA GLY A 40 24.12 13.19 31.20
C GLY A 40 24.37 14.53 30.54
N THR A 41 25.28 15.30 31.08
CA THR A 41 25.82 16.50 30.42
C THR A 41 26.40 16.04 29.10
N MET A 42 25.76 16.43 27.98
CA MET A 42 26.27 16.14 26.66
C MET A 42 27.66 16.74 26.54
N THR A 43 28.64 15.92 26.19
CA THR A 43 30.01 16.40 25.97
C THR A 43 30.01 17.42 24.82
N PRO A 44 30.87 18.45 24.87
CA PRO A 44 30.98 19.44 23.80
C PRO A 44 31.12 18.81 22.40
N SER A 45 31.82 17.68 22.31
CA SER A 45 31.99 16.92 21.07
C SER A 45 30.65 16.33 20.54
N ARG A 46 29.75 15.88 21.42
CA ARG A 46 28.42 15.39 21.01
C ARG A 46 27.50 16.54 20.58
N ILE A 47 27.62 17.71 21.24
CA ILE A 47 26.88 18.92 20.83
C ILE A 47 27.38 19.40 19.48
N LEU A 48 28.69 19.41 19.25
CA LEU A 48 29.28 19.81 17.98
C LEU A 48 28.92 18.85 16.85
N LEU A 49 28.91 17.53 17.11
CA LEU A 49 28.51 16.53 16.12
C LEU A 49 27.02 16.65 15.75
N LEU A 50 26.15 16.86 16.74
CA LEU A 50 24.71 17.10 16.49
C LEU A 50 24.48 18.41 15.73
N ALA A 51 25.22 19.49 16.06
CA ALA A 51 25.13 20.75 15.34
C ALA A 51 25.62 20.64 13.90
N LEU A 52 26.70 19.87 13.63
CA LEU A 52 27.19 19.60 12.28
C LEU A 52 26.20 18.75 11.47
N LEU A 53 25.64 17.71 12.05
CA LEU A 53 24.60 16.87 11.41
C LEU A 53 23.35 17.70 11.06
N SER A 54 22.91 18.56 11.96
CA SER A 54 21.77 19.47 11.72
C SER A 54 22.07 20.50 10.64
N ALA A 55 23.29 21.06 10.60
CA ALA A 55 23.70 22.03 9.60
C ALA A 55 23.78 21.39 8.19
N VAL A 56 24.28 20.16 8.09
CA VAL A 56 24.32 19.40 6.84
C VAL A 56 22.90 19.08 6.36
N ALA A 57 22.02 18.61 7.24
CA ALA A 57 20.63 18.32 6.90
C ALA A 57 19.87 19.58 6.44
N TYR A 58 20.11 20.73 7.09
CA TYR A 58 19.50 22.00 6.69
C TYR A 58 20.00 22.50 5.32
N ALA A 59 21.25 22.26 4.97
CA ALA A 59 21.79 22.59 3.65
C ALA A 59 21.23 21.71 2.51
N GLN A 60 20.66 20.55 2.86
CA GLN A 60 20.09 19.56 1.92
C GLN A 60 18.61 19.79 1.61
N SER A 61 17.89 20.44 2.52
CA SER A 61 16.47 20.69 2.32
C SER A 61 16.23 21.71 1.22
N PRO A 62 15.17 21.56 0.41
CA PRO A 62 14.86 22.58 -0.59
C PRO A 62 14.56 23.89 0.11
N LYS A 63 15.05 24.98 -0.45
CA LYS A 63 14.65 26.32 -0.01
C LYS A 63 13.18 26.53 -0.40
N ALA A 64 12.42 27.26 0.41
CA ALA A 64 11.00 27.53 0.12
C ALA A 64 10.78 28.05 -1.30
N GLY A 65 11.62 28.95 -1.80
CA GLY A 65 11.53 29.48 -3.17
C GLY A 65 11.83 28.46 -4.28
N GLU A 66 12.49 27.33 -4.00
CA GLU A 66 12.70 26.29 -5.02
C GLU A 66 11.40 25.55 -5.33
N VAL A 67 10.62 25.20 -4.30
CA VAL A 67 9.31 24.57 -4.46
C VAL A 67 8.33 25.53 -5.12
N ASP A 68 8.27 26.79 -4.67
CA ASP A 68 7.44 27.85 -5.28
C ASP A 68 7.73 28.01 -6.77
N GLY A 69 9.02 27.95 -7.16
CA GLY A 69 9.46 28.12 -8.53
C GLY A 69 8.98 27.04 -9.50
N VAL A 70 8.70 25.83 -9.02
CA VAL A 70 8.24 24.69 -9.84
C VAL A 70 6.77 24.35 -9.64
N TYR A 71 6.14 24.84 -8.56
CA TYR A 71 4.78 24.47 -8.18
C TYR A 71 3.74 24.69 -9.30
N ARG A 72 3.77 25.87 -9.93
CA ARG A 72 2.78 26.21 -10.96
C ARG A 72 2.80 25.24 -12.14
N ASP A 73 3.99 24.82 -12.54
CA ASP A 73 4.20 23.88 -13.65
C ASP A 73 3.80 22.47 -13.26
N ALA A 74 4.17 22.02 -12.06
CA ALA A 74 3.77 20.74 -11.49
C ALA A 74 2.24 20.65 -11.30
N TYR A 75 1.62 21.70 -10.78
CA TYR A 75 0.16 21.76 -10.64
C TYR A 75 -0.56 21.76 -12.00
N GLY A 76 0.00 22.44 -13.01
CA GLY A 76 -0.52 22.40 -14.37
C GLY A 76 -0.45 20.99 -14.99
N LEU A 77 0.62 20.24 -14.68
CA LEU A 77 0.73 18.83 -15.09
C LEU A 77 -0.29 17.96 -14.35
N TYR A 78 -0.44 18.13 -13.02
CA TYR A 78 -1.48 17.43 -12.24
C TYR A 78 -2.86 17.60 -12.88
N LEU A 79 -3.27 18.83 -13.20
CA LEU A 79 -4.57 19.11 -13.81
C LEU A 79 -4.73 18.44 -15.17
N ASP A 80 -3.69 18.43 -16.00
CA ASP A 80 -3.72 17.77 -17.31
C ASP A 80 -3.84 16.25 -17.19
N LEU A 81 -3.08 15.62 -16.28
CA LEU A 81 -3.14 14.19 -16.03
C LEU A 81 -4.49 13.77 -15.44
N HIS A 82 -5.00 14.53 -14.46
CA HIS A 82 -6.29 14.27 -13.82
C HIS A 82 -7.46 14.28 -14.80
N GLN A 83 -7.43 15.21 -15.77
CA GLN A 83 -8.45 15.31 -16.80
C GLN A 83 -8.31 14.30 -17.93
N ASN A 84 -7.14 13.68 -18.09
CA ASN A 84 -6.81 12.77 -19.18
C ASN A 84 -6.18 11.47 -18.68
N PRO A 85 -6.80 10.75 -17.73
CA PRO A 85 -6.27 9.51 -17.17
C PRO A 85 -6.32 8.38 -18.20
N GLU A 86 -5.35 7.47 -18.11
CA GLU A 86 -5.27 6.26 -18.93
C GLU A 86 -5.21 5.01 -18.06
N LEU A 87 -5.86 3.92 -18.49
CA LEU A 87 -5.88 2.65 -17.77
C LEU A 87 -4.51 1.98 -17.77
N SER A 88 -4.30 1.05 -16.82
CA SER A 88 -3.12 0.19 -16.71
C SER A 88 -2.77 -0.44 -18.06
N ALA A 89 -1.48 -0.45 -18.41
CA ALA A 89 -0.91 -0.90 -19.68
C ALA A 89 -1.33 -0.11 -20.95
N HIS A 90 -2.11 0.96 -20.79
CA HIS A 90 -2.56 1.85 -21.87
C HIS A 90 -2.04 3.29 -21.73
N GLU A 91 -1.11 3.59 -20.84
CA GLU A 91 -0.64 4.91 -20.41
C GLU A 91 0.24 5.62 -21.46
N THR A 92 -0.11 5.50 -22.75
CA THR A 92 0.71 5.96 -23.87
C THR A 92 0.90 7.48 -23.88
N GLN A 93 -0.17 8.25 -23.69
CA GLN A 93 -0.11 9.70 -23.67
C GLN A 93 0.49 10.21 -22.37
N THR A 94 0.18 9.57 -21.26
CA THR A 94 0.74 9.86 -19.93
C THR A 94 2.26 9.72 -19.96
N ALA A 95 2.77 8.58 -20.43
CA ALA A 95 4.21 8.34 -20.57
C ALA A 95 4.88 9.36 -21.50
N ALA A 96 4.28 9.66 -22.65
CA ALA A 96 4.81 10.65 -23.59
C ALA A 96 4.87 12.07 -22.99
N LYS A 97 3.86 12.48 -22.23
CA LYS A 97 3.84 13.78 -21.52
C LYS A 97 4.95 13.89 -20.50
N LEU A 98 5.17 12.85 -19.67
CA LEU A 98 6.27 12.82 -18.71
C LEU A 98 7.62 12.82 -19.41
N ALA A 99 7.80 11.96 -20.41
CA ALA A 99 9.03 11.87 -21.20
C ALA A 99 9.41 13.22 -21.83
N ALA A 100 8.46 13.92 -22.42
CA ALA A 100 8.70 15.24 -23.00
C ALA A 100 9.17 16.27 -21.96
N ARG A 101 8.55 16.30 -20.78
CA ARG A 101 8.94 17.22 -19.70
C ARG A 101 10.32 16.91 -19.16
N LEU A 102 10.64 15.62 -18.92
CA LEU A 102 11.94 15.20 -18.42
C LEU A 102 13.06 15.47 -19.44
N ARG A 103 12.81 15.27 -20.75
CA ARG A 103 13.76 15.69 -21.83
C ARG A 103 13.99 17.20 -21.81
N GLY A 104 12.93 17.98 -21.64
CA GLY A 104 13.03 19.45 -21.52
C GLY A 104 13.87 19.91 -20.32
N LEU A 105 13.97 19.10 -19.27
CA LEU A 105 14.82 19.33 -18.09
C LEU A 105 16.24 18.78 -18.26
N GLY A 106 16.57 18.17 -19.39
CA GLY A 106 17.91 17.67 -19.72
C GLY A 106 18.19 16.23 -19.24
N TYR A 107 17.15 15.45 -18.94
CA TYR A 107 17.30 14.01 -18.66
C TYR A 107 17.45 13.23 -19.97
N ASP A 108 18.24 12.16 -19.93
CA ASP A 108 18.30 11.15 -20.98
C ASP A 108 17.15 10.16 -20.77
N VAL A 109 16.13 10.22 -21.66
CA VAL A 109 14.86 9.52 -21.49
C VAL A 109 14.70 8.39 -22.47
N THR A 110 14.50 7.17 -21.95
CA THR A 110 14.12 5.97 -22.69
C THR A 110 12.66 5.66 -22.42
N GLU A 111 11.86 5.57 -23.46
CA GLU A 111 10.45 5.16 -23.42
C GLU A 111 10.30 3.66 -23.73
N HIS A 112 9.11 3.13 -23.51
CA HIS A 112 8.74 1.74 -23.78
C HIS A 112 9.57 0.70 -23.01
N VAL A 113 9.86 0.98 -21.76
CA VAL A 113 10.50 0.03 -20.85
C VAL A 113 9.43 -0.76 -20.11
N GLY A 114 9.26 -2.02 -20.44
CA GLY A 114 8.20 -2.87 -19.88
C GLY A 114 6.80 -2.45 -20.35
N GLY A 115 6.65 -2.03 -21.60
CA GLY A 115 5.39 -1.55 -22.17
C GLY A 115 5.36 -0.03 -22.35
N THR A 116 4.53 0.68 -21.63
CA THR A 116 4.44 2.16 -21.66
C THR A 116 5.39 2.85 -20.68
N GLY A 117 6.17 2.10 -19.89
CA GLY A 117 7.08 2.63 -18.89
C GLY A 117 8.20 3.50 -19.44
N ILE A 118 8.71 4.41 -18.63
CA ILE A 118 9.82 5.30 -18.96
C ILE A 118 10.93 5.23 -17.91
N VAL A 119 12.17 5.40 -18.37
CA VAL A 119 13.36 5.59 -17.53
C VAL A 119 14.07 6.85 -17.97
N ALA A 120 14.35 7.74 -17.02
CA ALA A 120 15.05 8.99 -17.29
C ALA A 120 16.28 9.12 -16.38
N LEU A 121 17.45 9.35 -16.97
CA LEU A 121 18.73 9.46 -16.25
C LEU A 121 19.25 10.89 -16.29
N LEU A 122 19.66 11.40 -15.14
CA LEU A 122 20.41 12.63 -15.03
C LEU A 122 21.75 12.35 -14.31
N LYS A 123 22.86 12.40 -15.04
CA LYS A 123 24.19 12.18 -14.51
C LYS A 123 24.81 13.49 -14.03
N ASN A 124 25.44 13.47 -12.87
CA ASN A 124 26.09 14.63 -12.26
C ASN A 124 27.39 14.22 -11.52
N GLY A 125 28.38 13.76 -12.27
CA GLY A 125 29.65 13.30 -11.73
C GLY A 125 29.64 11.88 -11.16
N ALA A 126 30.73 11.53 -10.48
CA ALA A 126 30.82 10.23 -9.78
C ALA A 126 29.98 10.25 -8.50
N GLY A 127 29.36 9.14 -8.16
CA GLY A 127 28.51 9.01 -6.98
C GLY A 127 27.51 7.88 -7.12
N PRO A 128 26.59 7.71 -6.17
CA PRO A 128 25.60 6.67 -6.19
C PRO A 128 24.55 6.88 -7.30
N THR A 129 23.88 5.82 -7.68
CA THR A 129 22.66 5.86 -8.50
C THR A 129 21.46 5.76 -7.58
N ILE A 130 20.59 6.76 -7.58
CA ILE A 130 19.37 6.77 -6.76
C ILE A 130 18.15 6.78 -7.68
N MET A 131 17.25 5.85 -7.42
CA MET A 131 15.97 5.72 -8.14
C MET A 131 14.87 6.50 -7.41
N LEU A 132 14.11 7.32 -8.14
CA LEU A 132 12.81 7.83 -7.71
C LEU A 132 11.75 7.28 -8.67
N ARG A 133 10.71 6.64 -8.11
CA ARG A 133 9.65 6.00 -8.90
C ARG A 133 8.32 6.71 -8.71
N THR A 134 7.54 6.77 -9.79
CA THR A 134 6.11 7.08 -9.82
C THR A 134 5.37 6.06 -10.66
N GLU A 135 4.07 5.94 -10.45
CA GLU A 135 3.13 5.18 -11.26
C GLU A 135 2.55 6.05 -12.36
N LEU A 136 2.05 5.42 -13.45
CA LEU A 136 1.49 6.14 -14.62
C LEU A 136 -0.01 5.94 -14.78
N ASP A 137 -0.55 4.84 -14.26
CA ASP A 137 -1.89 4.34 -14.58
C ASP A 137 -3.01 4.91 -13.71
N ALA A 138 -4.22 4.74 -14.23
CA ALA A 138 -5.48 5.10 -13.59
C ALA A 138 -6.45 3.92 -13.58
N LEU A 139 -7.56 4.09 -12.85
CA LEU A 139 -8.53 3.03 -12.54
C LEU A 139 -9.83 3.16 -13.34
N PRO A 140 -10.54 2.05 -13.62
CA PRO A 140 -11.86 2.06 -14.23
C PRO A 140 -12.95 2.50 -13.24
N VAL A 141 -12.85 3.72 -12.72
CA VAL A 141 -13.74 4.32 -11.73
C VAL A 141 -14.41 5.55 -12.31
N GLU A 142 -15.73 5.70 -12.08
CA GLU A 142 -16.46 6.91 -12.42
C GLU A 142 -16.24 7.98 -11.35
N GLU A 143 -15.63 9.10 -11.70
CA GLU A 143 -15.36 10.17 -10.77
C GLU A 143 -16.64 10.90 -10.34
N LYS A 144 -16.81 11.06 -9.01
CA LYS A 144 -17.94 11.73 -8.37
C LYS A 144 -17.51 12.80 -7.36
N THR A 145 -16.29 13.31 -7.49
CA THR A 145 -15.70 14.30 -6.58
C THR A 145 -16.39 15.66 -6.66
N GLY A 146 -17.01 16.00 -7.79
CA GLY A 146 -17.58 17.33 -8.04
C GLY A 146 -16.54 18.40 -8.36
N LEU A 147 -15.27 18.04 -8.57
CA LEU A 147 -14.21 18.96 -8.95
C LEU A 147 -14.47 19.57 -10.33
N ALA A 148 -14.13 20.84 -10.51
CA ALA A 148 -14.31 21.53 -11.80
C ALA A 148 -13.48 20.90 -12.94
N TYR A 149 -12.41 20.19 -12.58
CA TYR A 149 -11.50 19.49 -13.49
C TYR A 149 -11.64 17.96 -13.41
N ALA A 150 -12.74 17.46 -12.85
CA ALA A 150 -13.00 16.03 -12.76
C ALA A 150 -12.89 15.33 -14.12
N SER A 151 -12.37 14.11 -14.13
CA SER A 151 -12.25 13.30 -15.33
C SER A 151 -13.63 12.98 -15.92
N LYS A 152 -13.70 13.02 -17.24
CA LYS A 152 -14.86 12.60 -18.05
C LYS A 152 -14.44 11.54 -19.07
N VAL A 153 -13.23 11.03 -18.93
CA VAL A 153 -12.65 10.05 -19.86
C VAL A 153 -13.40 8.73 -19.73
N ARG A 154 -13.64 8.13 -20.88
CA ARG A 154 -14.11 6.77 -21.03
C ARG A 154 -13.15 6.04 -21.97
N ALA A 155 -12.77 4.84 -21.60
CA ALA A 155 -11.86 4.00 -22.38
C ALA A 155 -12.41 2.56 -22.48
N LYS A 156 -11.84 1.77 -23.36
CA LYS A 156 -12.11 0.32 -23.39
C LYS A 156 -11.10 -0.39 -22.50
N ASP A 157 -11.62 -1.26 -21.62
CA ASP A 157 -10.80 -2.20 -20.86
C ASP A 157 -10.33 -3.37 -21.77
N ASP A 158 -9.48 -4.25 -21.22
CA ASP A 158 -8.97 -5.42 -21.95
C ASP A 158 -10.06 -6.41 -22.39
N ALA A 159 -11.23 -6.36 -21.78
CA ALA A 159 -12.41 -7.13 -22.21
C ALA A 159 -13.23 -6.42 -23.29
N GLY A 160 -12.78 -5.23 -23.76
CA GLY A 160 -13.44 -4.41 -24.76
C GLY A 160 -14.67 -3.65 -24.25
N ARG A 161 -14.91 -3.62 -22.95
CA ARG A 161 -16.01 -2.90 -22.32
C ARG A 161 -15.66 -1.43 -22.16
N GLU A 162 -16.58 -0.54 -22.48
CA GLU A 162 -16.42 0.88 -22.22
C GLU A 162 -16.58 1.19 -20.72
N VAL A 163 -15.53 1.71 -20.11
CA VAL A 163 -15.49 2.06 -18.67
C VAL A 163 -15.10 3.52 -18.48
N PRO A 164 -15.56 4.19 -17.43
CA PRO A 164 -15.03 5.50 -17.04
C PRO A 164 -13.63 5.34 -16.47
N VAL A 165 -12.81 6.41 -16.53
CA VAL A 165 -11.42 6.37 -16.03
C VAL A 165 -11.16 7.54 -15.09
N MET A 166 -10.54 7.27 -13.95
CA MET A 166 -10.19 8.26 -12.91
C MET A 166 -8.84 7.92 -12.28
N HIS A 167 -8.01 8.92 -11.98
CA HIS A 167 -6.87 8.76 -11.06
C HIS A 167 -7.35 8.62 -9.62
N ALA A 168 -8.11 7.56 -9.33
CA ALA A 168 -8.68 7.32 -8.01
C ALA A 168 -7.65 6.86 -6.96
N CYS A 169 -6.40 6.60 -7.37
CA CYS A 169 -5.28 6.30 -6.48
C CYS A 169 -4.33 7.50 -6.26
N GLY A 170 -4.43 8.54 -7.10
CA GLY A 170 -3.64 9.77 -6.96
C GLY A 170 -2.29 9.74 -7.67
N HIS A 171 -2.10 8.83 -8.66
CA HIS A 171 -0.86 8.73 -9.43
C HIS A 171 -0.55 9.99 -10.24
N ASP A 172 -1.55 10.77 -10.63
CA ASP A 172 -1.42 12.11 -11.21
C ASP A 172 -0.66 13.08 -10.29
N LEU A 173 -0.93 13.03 -8.98
CA LEU A 173 -0.21 13.83 -7.98
C LEU A 173 1.23 13.32 -7.79
N HIS A 174 1.44 12.00 -7.81
CA HIS A 174 2.79 11.41 -7.72
C HIS A 174 3.65 11.82 -8.91
N MET A 175 3.10 11.71 -10.14
CA MET A 175 3.78 12.13 -11.37
C MET A 175 4.12 13.63 -11.35
N ALA A 176 3.20 14.46 -10.90
CA ALA A 176 3.42 15.89 -10.77
C ALA A 176 4.51 16.22 -9.74
N SER A 177 4.54 15.49 -8.61
CA SER A 177 5.59 15.60 -7.59
C SER A 177 6.95 15.23 -8.17
N LEU A 178 7.06 14.08 -8.83
CA LEU A 178 8.28 13.61 -9.47
C LEU A 178 8.82 14.64 -10.48
N VAL A 179 7.97 15.23 -11.33
CA VAL A 179 8.41 16.23 -12.32
C VAL A 179 8.85 17.53 -11.66
N GLY A 180 8.14 17.99 -10.62
CA GLY A 180 8.56 19.14 -9.81
C GLY A 180 9.92 18.91 -9.15
N THR A 181 10.11 17.74 -8.56
CA THR A 181 11.37 17.25 -7.99
C THR A 181 12.48 17.19 -9.04
N ALA A 182 12.20 16.61 -10.20
CA ALA A 182 13.14 16.54 -11.32
C ALA A 182 13.63 17.92 -11.77
N ALA A 183 12.73 18.90 -11.82
CA ALA A 183 13.08 20.28 -12.19
C ALA A 183 14.05 20.91 -11.17
N ILE A 184 13.77 20.79 -9.86
CA ILE A 184 14.66 21.29 -8.81
C ILE A 184 16.03 20.61 -8.89
N MET A 185 16.07 19.28 -9.02
CA MET A 185 17.32 18.52 -9.08
C MET A 185 18.16 18.90 -10.33
N ALA A 186 17.51 19.09 -11.48
CA ALA A 186 18.18 19.52 -12.71
C ALA A 186 18.79 20.93 -12.60
N HIS A 187 18.10 21.85 -11.92
CA HIS A 187 18.55 23.24 -11.74
C HIS A 187 19.57 23.42 -10.61
N SER A 188 19.68 22.44 -9.71
CA SER A 188 20.54 22.53 -8.52
C SER A 188 21.67 21.49 -8.51
N LYS A 189 22.24 21.17 -9.67
CA LYS A 189 23.33 20.16 -9.81
C LYS A 189 24.52 20.38 -8.89
N GLN A 190 24.81 21.63 -8.48
CA GLN A 190 25.86 21.95 -7.53
C GLN A 190 25.60 21.42 -6.10
N THR A 191 24.44 20.93 -5.81
CA THR A 191 24.04 20.45 -4.47
C THR A 191 24.11 18.91 -4.30
N TRP A 192 24.43 18.17 -5.35
CA TRP A 192 24.45 16.72 -5.34
C TRP A 192 25.40 16.12 -6.39
N HIS A 193 25.74 14.83 -6.23
CA HIS A 193 26.60 14.07 -7.14
C HIS A 193 26.01 12.67 -7.38
N GLY A 194 26.41 12.04 -8.50
CA GLY A 194 25.97 10.70 -8.86
C GLY A 194 24.98 10.69 -10.01
N THR A 195 24.08 9.73 -10.02
CA THR A 195 23.05 9.55 -11.04
C THR A 195 21.67 9.54 -10.40
N LEU A 196 20.80 10.44 -10.83
CA LEU A 196 19.37 10.37 -10.53
C LEU A 196 18.68 9.59 -11.64
N MET A 197 18.01 8.48 -11.27
CA MET A 197 17.22 7.63 -12.14
C MET A 197 15.75 7.82 -11.80
N LEU A 198 14.98 8.39 -12.71
CA LEU A 198 13.53 8.53 -12.58
C LEU A 198 12.86 7.40 -13.33
N VAL A 199 11.90 6.75 -12.69
CA VAL A 199 11.12 5.63 -13.24
C VAL A 199 9.65 6.02 -13.25
N GLY A 200 9.06 6.12 -14.45
CA GLY A 200 7.60 6.12 -14.62
C GLY A 200 7.15 4.71 -14.91
N GLN A 201 6.55 4.08 -13.93
CA GLN A 201 6.14 2.67 -13.99
C GLN A 201 4.70 2.56 -14.47
N PRO A 202 4.41 1.73 -15.49
CA PRO A 202 3.05 1.43 -15.92
C PRO A 202 2.36 0.42 -15.01
N ALA A 203 1.06 0.23 -15.16
CA ALA A 203 0.29 -0.94 -14.73
C ALA A 203 0.52 -1.37 -13.27
N GLU A 204 0.59 -0.41 -12.34
CA GLU A 204 0.70 -0.70 -10.90
C GLU A 204 -0.58 -1.35 -10.38
N GLU A 205 -1.74 -0.84 -10.79
CA GLU A 205 -3.07 -1.28 -10.33
C GLU A 205 -3.43 -2.72 -10.76
N THR A 206 -2.63 -3.31 -11.65
CA THR A 206 -2.70 -4.72 -12.04
C THR A 206 -1.53 -5.55 -11.49
N ILE A 207 -0.72 -4.99 -10.56
CA ILE A 207 0.40 -5.67 -9.89
C ILE A 207 1.39 -6.29 -10.92
N SER A 208 1.59 -5.63 -12.04
CA SER A 208 2.34 -6.20 -13.17
C SER A 208 3.45 -5.30 -13.73
N GLY A 209 3.35 -3.99 -13.54
CA GLY A 209 4.21 -3.02 -14.19
C GLY A 209 5.67 -3.12 -13.79
N ALA A 210 5.98 -3.23 -12.50
CA ALA A 210 7.34 -3.40 -12.03
C ALA A 210 7.96 -4.70 -12.57
N LYS A 211 7.22 -5.81 -12.59
CA LYS A 211 7.66 -7.09 -13.18
C LYS A 211 8.00 -6.95 -14.66
N THR A 212 7.14 -6.32 -15.44
CA THR A 212 7.35 -6.15 -16.88
C THR A 212 8.56 -5.27 -17.17
N MET A 213 8.78 -4.18 -16.41
CA MET A 213 9.97 -3.36 -16.51
C MET A 213 11.25 -4.13 -16.17
N ILE A 214 11.24 -4.94 -15.09
CA ILE A 214 12.38 -5.78 -14.69
C ILE A 214 12.66 -6.83 -15.78
N ALA A 215 11.63 -7.49 -16.30
CA ALA A 215 11.76 -8.49 -17.38
C ALA A 215 12.30 -7.88 -18.69
N ASP A 216 11.95 -6.62 -19.01
CA ASP A 216 12.51 -5.87 -20.15
C ASP A 216 13.93 -5.36 -19.88
N GLY A 217 14.51 -5.68 -18.75
CA GLY A 217 15.90 -5.41 -18.44
C GLY A 217 16.15 -4.07 -17.73
N LEU A 218 15.23 -3.58 -16.93
CA LEU A 218 15.37 -2.32 -16.17
C LEU A 218 16.73 -2.20 -15.46
N PHE A 219 17.20 -3.28 -14.83
CA PHE A 219 18.48 -3.26 -14.08
C PHE A 219 19.64 -3.94 -14.82
N THR A 220 19.49 -4.22 -16.11
CA THR A 220 20.55 -4.71 -17.00
C THR A 220 20.87 -3.73 -18.13
N ARG A 221 19.88 -2.97 -18.60
CA ARG A 221 20.02 -1.92 -19.59
C ARG A 221 20.42 -0.58 -18.95
N PHE A 222 20.00 -0.37 -17.70
CA PHE A 222 20.26 0.85 -16.92
C PHE A 222 21.08 0.51 -15.67
N PRO A 223 21.75 1.50 -15.05
CA PRO A 223 22.47 1.29 -13.80
C PRO A 223 21.53 0.77 -12.70
N LYS A 224 21.92 -0.31 -12.00
CA LYS A 224 21.18 -0.77 -10.84
C LYS A 224 21.29 0.27 -9.73
N PRO A 225 20.18 0.71 -9.12
CA PRO A 225 20.21 1.71 -8.07
C PRO A 225 20.86 1.22 -6.78
N ASP A 226 21.59 2.09 -6.10
CA ASP A 226 22.11 1.87 -4.74
C ASP A 226 21.03 2.06 -3.67
N ALA A 227 19.99 2.86 -3.97
CA ALA A 227 18.78 2.98 -3.17
C ALA A 227 17.59 3.43 -4.04
N GLY A 228 16.39 3.07 -3.60
CA GLY A 228 15.13 3.44 -4.22
C GLY A 228 14.25 4.29 -3.30
N VAL A 229 13.51 5.21 -3.90
CA VAL A 229 12.55 6.09 -3.22
C VAL A 229 11.24 6.09 -4.00
N ALA A 230 10.12 6.05 -3.29
CA ALA A 230 8.80 6.33 -3.83
C ALA A 230 7.91 6.93 -2.76
N LEU A 231 6.85 7.61 -3.17
CA LEU A 231 5.80 8.10 -2.29
C LEU A 231 4.43 7.61 -2.74
N HIS A 232 3.47 7.60 -1.82
CA HIS A 232 2.07 7.37 -2.16
C HIS A 232 1.15 8.30 -1.37
N VAL A 233 0.26 9.02 -2.06
CA VAL A 233 -0.73 9.90 -1.43
C VAL A 233 -1.87 9.09 -0.82
N SER A 234 -2.30 9.48 0.38
CA SER A 234 -3.38 8.80 1.08
C SER A 234 -4.14 9.76 2.00
N ASN A 235 -5.44 9.56 2.14
CA ASN A 235 -6.27 10.27 3.13
C ASN A 235 -6.13 9.72 4.57
N LEU A 236 -5.16 8.83 4.82
CA LEU A 236 -4.78 8.38 6.17
C LEU A 236 -4.01 9.44 6.96
N LEU A 237 -3.46 10.44 6.27
CA LEU A 237 -2.77 11.59 6.85
C LEU A 237 -3.30 12.89 6.26
N PRO A 238 -3.32 13.99 7.03
CA PRO A 238 -3.63 15.30 6.48
C PRO A 238 -2.53 15.78 5.54
N ALA A 239 -2.91 16.53 4.51
CA ALA A 239 -1.97 17.19 3.61
C ALA A 239 -0.99 18.07 4.40
N GLY A 240 0.28 18.06 3.99
CA GLY A 240 1.38 18.67 4.74
C GLY A 240 2.16 17.68 5.60
N GLN A 241 1.68 16.46 5.79
CA GLN A 241 2.38 15.41 6.54
C GLN A 241 2.95 14.32 5.63
N VAL A 242 4.00 13.67 6.12
CA VAL A 242 4.57 12.44 5.54
C VAL A 242 4.63 11.34 6.59
N GLY A 243 4.35 10.12 6.18
CA GLY A 243 4.33 8.94 7.05
C GLY A 243 5.43 7.95 6.67
N ILE A 244 6.18 7.47 7.65
CA ILE A 244 7.25 6.48 7.47
C ILE A 244 6.95 5.26 8.33
N ALA A 245 6.95 4.07 7.72
CA ALA A 245 6.94 2.79 8.41
C ALA A 245 8.29 2.09 8.17
N PRO A 246 9.21 2.07 9.14
CA PRO A 246 10.45 1.28 9.03
C PRO A 246 10.13 -0.22 9.04
N GLY A 247 10.76 -0.99 8.16
CA GLY A 247 10.43 -2.40 7.98
C GLY A 247 9.26 -2.57 7.01
N THR A 248 8.34 -3.45 7.31
CA THR A 248 7.14 -3.70 6.49
C THR A 248 6.30 -2.43 6.37
N TYR A 249 6.07 -1.98 5.13
CA TYR A 249 5.27 -0.78 4.85
C TYR A 249 3.81 -1.13 4.58
N ASN A 250 3.56 -2.18 3.79
CA ASN A 250 2.22 -2.60 3.39
C ASN A 250 2.08 -4.13 3.39
N SER A 251 0.87 -4.65 3.10
CA SER A 251 0.69 -6.10 3.03
C SER A 251 1.24 -6.69 1.73
N ASN A 252 1.66 -7.96 1.81
CA ASN A 252 1.70 -8.81 0.62
C ASN A 252 0.29 -9.09 0.11
N ALA A 253 0.18 -9.56 -1.12
CA ALA A 253 -1.07 -9.97 -1.73
C ALA A 253 -0.89 -11.27 -2.49
N ASP A 254 -1.88 -12.16 -2.33
CA ASP A 254 -1.99 -13.39 -3.10
C ASP A 254 -3.42 -13.55 -3.60
N SER A 255 -3.55 -13.83 -4.89
CA SER A 255 -4.82 -14.17 -5.55
C SER A 255 -4.83 -15.63 -5.91
N LEU A 256 -5.80 -16.37 -5.36
CA LEU A 256 -5.92 -17.81 -5.56
C LEU A 256 -7.24 -18.14 -6.25
N ARG A 257 -7.20 -19.11 -7.16
CA ARG A 257 -8.38 -19.78 -7.70
C ARG A 257 -8.43 -21.20 -7.14
N VAL A 258 -9.56 -21.59 -6.59
CA VAL A 258 -9.79 -22.92 -6.05
C VAL A 258 -10.92 -23.59 -6.82
N THR A 259 -10.62 -24.71 -7.48
CA THR A 259 -11.63 -25.54 -8.14
C THR A 259 -11.86 -26.83 -7.34
N ILE A 260 -13.07 -27.01 -6.86
CA ILE A 260 -13.52 -28.20 -6.14
C ILE A 260 -14.30 -29.06 -7.11
N TYR A 261 -13.93 -30.32 -7.21
CA TYR A 261 -14.55 -31.29 -8.11
C TYR A 261 -15.53 -32.16 -7.34
N GLY A 262 -16.70 -32.34 -7.92
CA GLY A 262 -17.78 -33.19 -7.44
C GLY A 262 -18.20 -34.24 -8.46
N LYS A 263 -19.38 -34.80 -8.23
CA LYS A 263 -20.08 -35.66 -9.16
C LYS A 263 -21.49 -35.14 -9.29
N GLY A 264 -21.81 -34.55 -10.42
CA GLY A 264 -23.10 -33.95 -10.70
C GLY A 264 -24.24 -34.94 -10.82
N GLY A 265 -25.46 -34.41 -10.82
CA GLY A 265 -26.65 -35.20 -11.00
C GLY A 265 -27.96 -34.48 -10.65
N HIS A 266 -29.02 -35.25 -10.51
CA HIS A 266 -30.35 -34.71 -10.23
C HIS A 266 -30.47 -34.26 -8.76
N GLY A 267 -30.87 -33.02 -8.51
CA GLY A 267 -30.95 -32.42 -7.17
C GLY A 267 -31.90 -33.17 -6.20
N ALA A 268 -32.88 -33.95 -6.72
CA ALA A 268 -33.74 -34.80 -5.90
C ALA A 268 -33.13 -36.20 -5.60
N SER A 269 -31.92 -36.50 -6.12
CA SER A 269 -31.23 -37.78 -5.91
C SER A 269 -29.81 -37.57 -5.40
N PRO A 270 -29.59 -36.76 -4.32
CA PRO A 270 -28.27 -36.35 -3.86
C PRO A 270 -27.38 -37.53 -3.43
N GLN A 271 -27.95 -38.66 -3.02
CA GLN A 271 -27.22 -39.89 -2.64
C GLN A 271 -26.43 -40.53 -3.81
N THR A 272 -26.70 -40.14 -5.06
CA THR A 272 -25.98 -40.62 -6.25
C THR A 272 -24.86 -39.65 -6.71
N THR A 273 -24.71 -38.57 -6.02
CA THR A 273 -23.84 -37.42 -6.37
C THR A 273 -22.79 -37.17 -5.29
N ILE A 274 -21.86 -36.30 -5.60
CA ILE A 274 -20.95 -35.66 -4.62
C ILE A 274 -21.05 -34.17 -4.92
N ASP A 275 -21.70 -33.41 -4.05
CA ASP A 275 -22.08 -32.02 -4.31
C ASP A 275 -20.93 -31.08 -4.03
N PRO A 276 -20.29 -30.46 -5.08
CA PRO A 276 -19.17 -29.55 -4.90
C PRO A 276 -19.59 -28.22 -4.26
N ILE A 277 -20.87 -27.84 -4.32
CA ILE A 277 -21.38 -26.62 -3.66
C ILE A 277 -21.32 -26.80 -2.14
N VAL A 278 -21.72 -27.99 -1.64
CA VAL A 278 -21.65 -28.29 -0.21
C VAL A 278 -20.20 -28.34 0.27
N ILE A 279 -19.29 -28.93 -0.52
CA ILE A 279 -17.85 -28.95 -0.21
C ILE A 279 -17.32 -27.53 -0.15
N ALA A 280 -17.62 -26.69 -1.15
CA ALA A 280 -17.19 -25.28 -1.20
C ALA A 280 -17.71 -24.49 0.01
N ALA A 281 -18.97 -24.66 0.38
CA ALA A 281 -19.54 -24.00 1.56
C ALA A 281 -18.81 -24.36 2.86
N ARG A 282 -18.48 -25.64 3.07
CA ARG A 282 -17.68 -26.11 4.22
C ARG A 282 -16.26 -25.56 4.16
N THR A 283 -15.65 -25.58 2.99
CA THR A 283 -14.31 -25.01 2.76
C THR A 283 -14.29 -23.53 3.13
N ILE A 284 -15.26 -22.73 2.69
CA ILE A 284 -15.36 -21.30 3.04
C ILE A 284 -15.37 -21.11 4.55
N LEU A 285 -16.16 -21.89 5.28
CA LEU A 285 -16.21 -21.80 6.75
C LEU A 285 -14.91 -22.24 7.41
N ALA A 286 -14.29 -23.32 6.92
CA ALA A 286 -13.01 -23.80 7.43
C ALA A 286 -11.90 -22.74 7.24
N LEU A 287 -11.81 -22.11 6.08
CA LEU A 287 -10.82 -21.06 5.77
C LEU A 287 -10.89 -19.88 6.75
N GLN A 288 -12.07 -19.52 7.29
CA GLN A 288 -12.19 -18.45 8.29
C GLN A 288 -11.47 -18.78 9.60
N THR A 289 -11.18 -20.05 9.87
CA THR A 289 -10.46 -20.45 11.08
C THR A 289 -8.95 -20.23 11.00
N ILE A 290 -8.39 -20.03 9.83
CA ILE A 290 -6.94 -19.78 9.64
C ILE A 290 -6.53 -18.54 10.43
N ALA A 291 -7.12 -17.39 10.12
CA ALA A 291 -6.78 -16.12 10.79
C ALA A 291 -7.14 -16.15 12.29
N SER A 292 -8.22 -16.86 12.66
CA SER A 292 -8.71 -16.84 14.05
C SER A 292 -8.10 -17.91 14.96
N ARG A 293 -7.49 -18.99 14.43
CA ARG A 293 -7.03 -20.16 15.19
C ARG A 293 -5.61 -20.62 14.88
N GLU A 294 -5.05 -20.26 13.72
CA GLU A 294 -3.72 -20.73 13.33
C GLU A 294 -2.69 -19.59 13.31
N VAL A 295 -3.10 -18.37 12.97
CA VAL A 295 -2.22 -17.19 13.01
C VAL A 295 -2.12 -16.68 14.45
N LYS A 296 -0.91 -16.32 14.87
CA LYS A 296 -0.64 -15.81 16.21
C LYS A 296 -1.38 -14.50 16.45
N PRO A 297 -2.04 -14.31 17.61
CA PRO A 297 -2.70 -13.05 17.96
C PRO A 297 -1.76 -11.85 17.83
N GLY A 298 -2.22 -10.84 17.10
CA GLY A 298 -1.44 -9.63 16.81
C GLY A 298 -0.70 -9.65 15.46
N GLU A 299 -0.59 -10.80 14.81
CA GLU A 299 -0.10 -10.89 13.43
C GLU A 299 -1.27 -10.72 12.45
N MET A 300 -1.03 -9.98 11.38
CA MET A 300 -2.06 -9.69 10.38
C MET A 300 -2.18 -10.84 9.40
N ALA A 301 -3.40 -11.35 9.23
CA ALA A 301 -3.76 -12.27 8.15
C ALA A 301 -5.21 -12.02 7.72
N VAL A 302 -5.42 -11.90 6.42
CA VAL A 302 -6.74 -11.80 5.78
C VAL A 302 -6.90 -12.95 4.81
N VAL A 303 -8.00 -13.69 4.90
CA VAL A 303 -8.41 -14.70 3.94
C VAL A 303 -9.86 -14.41 3.55
N THR A 304 -10.06 -13.89 2.35
CA THR A 304 -11.38 -13.53 1.84
C THR A 304 -11.71 -14.36 0.61
N VAL A 305 -12.87 -15.03 0.62
CA VAL A 305 -13.46 -15.61 -0.59
C VAL A 305 -14.29 -14.51 -1.24
N GLY A 306 -13.80 -13.96 -2.35
CA GLY A 306 -14.41 -12.84 -3.06
C GLY A 306 -15.56 -13.24 -3.98
N TYR A 307 -15.50 -14.46 -4.52
CA TYR A 307 -16.59 -15.02 -5.34
C TYR A 307 -16.64 -16.55 -5.23
N ILE A 308 -17.82 -17.09 -5.58
CA ILE A 308 -18.06 -18.51 -5.83
C ILE A 308 -18.94 -18.65 -7.07
N HIS A 309 -18.54 -19.51 -7.99
CA HIS A 309 -19.31 -19.85 -9.17
C HIS A 309 -19.60 -21.35 -9.20
N ALA A 310 -20.85 -21.75 -9.22
CA ALA A 310 -21.24 -23.15 -9.28
C ALA A 310 -22.69 -23.32 -9.75
N GLY A 311 -22.90 -24.31 -10.60
CA GLY A 311 -24.24 -24.70 -11.06
C GLY A 311 -24.93 -23.69 -11.98
N THR A 312 -25.97 -24.11 -12.66
CA THR A 312 -26.73 -23.28 -13.62
C THR A 312 -28.26 -23.37 -13.38
N LYS A 313 -28.71 -24.37 -12.63
CA LYS A 313 -30.12 -24.59 -12.40
C LYS A 313 -30.37 -25.23 -11.03
N ASN A 314 -31.41 -24.81 -10.33
CA ASN A 314 -31.72 -25.16 -8.96
C ASN A 314 -31.98 -26.67 -8.68
N ASN A 315 -32.22 -27.47 -9.69
CA ASN A 315 -32.45 -28.91 -9.58
C ASN A 315 -31.35 -29.79 -10.19
N ILE A 316 -30.18 -29.19 -10.48
CA ILE A 316 -28.99 -29.87 -11.01
C ILE A 316 -27.84 -29.63 -10.06
N ILE A 317 -27.24 -30.70 -9.53
CA ILE A 317 -25.96 -30.64 -8.83
C ILE A 317 -24.86 -30.60 -9.90
N PRO A 318 -23.94 -29.61 -9.87
CA PRO A 318 -22.86 -29.49 -10.87
C PRO A 318 -21.73 -30.48 -10.64
N ASP A 319 -20.79 -30.57 -11.61
CA ASP A 319 -19.60 -31.39 -11.48
C ASP A 319 -18.44 -30.64 -10.77
N GLU A 320 -18.52 -29.31 -10.69
CA GLU A 320 -17.47 -28.50 -10.07
C GLU A 320 -18.02 -27.20 -9.46
N ALA A 321 -17.24 -26.62 -8.54
CA ALA A 321 -17.42 -25.29 -7.98
C ALA A 321 -16.08 -24.57 -7.96
N GLU A 322 -16.07 -23.33 -8.44
CA GLU A 322 -14.90 -22.46 -8.45
C GLU A 322 -15.05 -21.34 -7.40
N MET A 323 -13.97 -21.02 -6.69
CA MET A 323 -13.88 -19.90 -5.75
C MET A 323 -12.65 -19.06 -6.05
N GLY A 324 -12.78 -17.74 -5.94
CA GLY A 324 -11.65 -16.80 -5.97
C GLY A 324 -11.36 -16.27 -4.57
N LEU A 325 -10.09 -16.31 -4.18
CA LEU A 325 -9.64 -15.85 -2.87
C LEU A 325 -8.64 -14.71 -3.01
N THR A 326 -8.69 -13.74 -2.08
CA THR A 326 -7.57 -12.85 -1.82
C THR A 326 -7.02 -13.11 -0.42
N VAL A 327 -5.69 -13.17 -0.32
CA VAL A 327 -4.95 -13.40 0.92
C VAL A 327 -4.02 -12.23 1.14
N ARG A 328 -3.94 -11.73 2.40
CA ARG A 328 -3.05 -10.64 2.79
C ARG A 328 -2.35 -10.99 4.10
N SER A 329 -1.10 -10.63 4.22
CA SER A 329 -0.35 -10.63 5.49
C SER A 329 0.80 -9.63 5.43
N TYR A 330 1.43 -9.33 6.58
CA TYR A 330 2.61 -8.48 6.58
C TYR A 330 3.90 -9.31 6.49
N GLU A 331 3.99 -10.37 7.27
CA GLU A 331 5.19 -11.17 7.42
C GLU A 331 5.20 -12.38 6.48
N GLN A 332 6.36 -12.68 5.88
CA GLN A 332 6.53 -13.79 4.95
C GLN A 332 6.27 -15.17 5.57
N ASP A 333 6.58 -15.34 6.85
CA ASP A 333 6.32 -16.61 7.53
C ASP A 333 4.83 -16.83 7.78
N VAL A 334 4.09 -15.75 8.10
CA VAL A 334 2.62 -15.78 8.20
C VAL A 334 2.01 -16.09 6.82
N ARG A 335 2.50 -15.45 5.75
CA ARG A 335 2.06 -15.72 4.37
C ARG A 335 2.20 -17.20 4.02
N LYS A 336 3.39 -17.78 4.22
CA LYS A 336 3.65 -19.21 3.96
C LYS A 336 2.73 -20.11 4.77
N GLN A 337 2.53 -19.80 6.05
CA GLN A 337 1.62 -20.54 6.93
C GLN A 337 0.19 -20.49 6.41
N VAL A 338 -0.33 -19.31 6.05
CA VAL A 338 -1.70 -19.13 5.56
C VAL A 338 -1.93 -19.87 4.25
N LEU A 339 -1.02 -19.72 3.27
CA LEU A 339 -1.12 -20.41 1.98
C LEU A 339 -1.09 -21.93 2.13
N ALA A 340 -0.23 -22.46 3.00
CA ALA A 340 -0.17 -23.89 3.31
C ALA A 340 -1.46 -24.36 4.01
N ALA A 341 -2.02 -23.55 4.92
CA ALA A 341 -3.27 -23.88 5.61
C ALA A 341 -4.48 -23.90 4.63
N ILE A 342 -4.52 -22.96 3.68
CA ILE A 342 -5.55 -22.95 2.63
C ILE A 342 -5.51 -24.26 1.82
N ALA A 343 -4.33 -24.62 1.28
CA ALA A 343 -4.19 -25.84 0.49
C ALA A 343 -4.59 -27.09 1.28
N ARG A 344 -4.17 -27.17 2.55
CA ARG A 344 -4.51 -28.28 3.45
C ARG A 344 -6.01 -28.38 3.72
N MET A 345 -6.68 -27.26 4.02
CA MET A 345 -8.11 -27.25 4.34
C MET A 345 -8.95 -27.58 3.12
N VAL A 346 -8.64 -26.98 1.96
CA VAL A 346 -9.33 -27.30 0.69
C VAL A 346 -9.25 -28.78 0.38
N LYS A 347 -8.06 -29.39 0.52
CA LYS A 347 -7.87 -30.82 0.32
C LYS A 347 -8.66 -31.65 1.33
N ALA A 348 -8.60 -31.31 2.62
CA ALA A 348 -9.29 -32.05 3.69
C ALA A 348 -10.82 -32.05 3.52
N GLU A 349 -11.42 -30.92 3.12
CA GLU A 349 -12.87 -30.84 2.90
C GLU A 349 -13.33 -31.66 1.67
N ALA A 350 -12.52 -31.68 0.62
CA ALA A 350 -12.76 -32.53 -0.55
C ALA A 350 -12.64 -34.02 -0.21
N GLU A 351 -11.61 -34.43 0.52
CA GLU A 351 -11.42 -35.80 1.00
C GLU A 351 -12.57 -36.26 1.92
N ALA A 352 -12.99 -35.43 2.86
CA ALA A 352 -14.08 -35.70 3.78
C ALA A 352 -15.42 -35.96 3.06
N ALA A 353 -15.60 -35.41 1.87
CA ALA A 353 -16.76 -35.61 1.01
C ALA A 353 -16.57 -36.74 -0.02
N ALA A 354 -15.45 -37.45 -0.02
CA ALA A 354 -15.05 -38.43 -1.02
C ALA A 354 -15.09 -37.86 -2.45
N ALA A 355 -14.57 -36.64 -2.64
CA ALA A 355 -14.47 -36.01 -3.95
C ALA A 355 -13.75 -36.92 -4.96
N PRO A 356 -14.17 -36.95 -6.25
CA PRO A 356 -13.63 -37.90 -7.23
C PRO A 356 -12.16 -37.66 -7.62
N ARG A 357 -11.65 -36.47 -7.36
CA ARG A 357 -10.24 -36.08 -7.54
C ARG A 357 -9.85 -34.95 -6.59
N GLU A 358 -8.53 -34.74 -6.44
CA GLU A 358 -8.00 -33.63 -5.62
C GLU A 358 -8.48 -32.28 -6.18
N PRO A 359 -8.82 -31.31 -5.30
CA PRO A 359 -9.13 -29.95 -5.71
C PRO A 359 -7.88 -29.28 -6.31
N LEU A 360 -8.07 -28.36 -7.24
CA LEU A 360 -7.02 -27.55 -7.81
C LEU A 360 -6.94 -26.20 -7.05
N VAL A 361 -5.77 -25.84 -6.58
CA VAL A 361 -5.46 -24.54 -5.98
C VAL A 361 -4.42 -23.86 -6.85
N GLU A 362 -4.84 -22.88 -7.62
CA GLU A 362 -3.97 -22.11 -8.51
C GLU A 362 -3.63 -20.76 -7.86
N HIS A 363 -2.35 -20.45 -7.80
CA HIS A 363 -1.85 -19.16 -7.36
C HIS A 363 -1.48 -18.37 -8.62
N TYR A 364 -2.30 -17.40 -9.03
CA TYR A 364 -2.15 -16.75 -10.34
C TYR A 364 -1.60 -15.33 -10.27
N GLU A 365 -1.66 -14.69 -9.12
CA GLU A 365 -1.11 -13.36 -8.89
C GLU A 365 -0.55 -13.25 -7.48
N SER A 366 0.61 -12.59 -7.33
CA SER A 366 1.19 -12.34 -6.02
C SER A 366 2.13 -11.17 -6.04
N THR A 367 2.23 -10.47 -4.92
CA THR A 367 3.30 -9.50 -4.63
C THR A 367 3.71 -9.62 -3.18
N ASP A 368 4.99 -9.39 -2.90
CA ASP A 368 5.49 -9.29 -1.53
C ASP A 368 5.07 -7.94 -0.91
N SER A 369 5.29 -7.80 0.39
CA SER A 369 5.20 -6.51 1.09
C SER A 369 6.32 -5.59 0.62
N VAL A 370 6.05 -4.32 0.43
CA VAL A 370 7.12 -3.32 0.33
C VAL A 370 7.83 -3.25 1.69
N TYR A 371 9.14 -3.44 1.66
CA TYR A 371 9.98 -3.42 2.85
C TYR A 371 10.91 -2.21 2.82
N ASN A 372 10.69 -1.28 3.72
CA ASN A 372 11.56 -0.14 3.95
C ASN A 372 12.80 -0.57 4.73
N ASP A 373 13.98 -0.35 4.18
CA ASP A 373 15.21 -0.59 4.93
C ASP A 373 15.23 0.27 6.21
N PRO A 374 15.29 -0.34 7.41
CA PRO A 374 15.15 0.41 8.66
C PRO A 374 16.27 1.43 8.89
N ALA A 375 17.50 1.13 8.44
CA ALA A 375 18.63 2.05 8.58
C ALA A 375 18.47 3.24 7.63
N LEU A 376 18.01 2.98 6.40
CA LEU A 376 17.70 4.00 5.42
C LEU A 376 16.54 4.89 5.89
N ALA A 377 15.45 4.30 6.38
CA ALA A 377 14.30 5.02 6.90
C ALA A 377 14.69 5.93 8.10
N GLN A 378 15.52 5.42 9.02
CA GLN A 378 16.04 6.21 10.12
C GLN A 378 16.95 7.36 9.66
N ARG A 379 17.84 7.09 8.69
CA ARG A 379 18.74 8.11 8.09
C ARG A 379 17.93 9.22 7.44
N LEU A 380 16.90 8.86 6.65
CA LEU A 380 16.13 9.81 5.84
C LEU A 380 15.06 10.55 6.63
N ARG A 381 14.74 10.13 7.84
CA ARG A 381 13.82 10.85 8.72
C ARG A 381 14.31 12.29 9.00
N VAL A 382 15.60 12.48 9.24
CA VAL A 382 16.14 13.82 9.57
C VAL A 382 15.96 14.81 8.42
N PRO A 383 16.37 14.52 7.16
CA PRO A 383 16.13 15.45 6.06
C PRO A 383 14.63 15.70 5.81
N LEU A 384 13.75 14.70 6.01
CA LEU A 384 12.30 14.90 5.95
C LEU A 384 11.82 15.87 7.05
N GLU A 385 12.24 15.67 8.30
CA GLU A 385 11.88 16.57 9.41
C GLU A 385 12.33 18.03 9.18
N VAL A 386 13.46 18.22 8.50
CA VAL A 386 13.91 19.57 8.13
C VAL A 386 13.10 20.16 6.98
N ALA A 387 12.68 19.34 6.02
CA ALA A 387 11.95 19.79 4.84
C ALA A 387 10.49 20.15 5.12
N VAL A 388 9.80 19.34 5.92
CA VAL A 388 8.34 19.47 6.13
C VAL A 388 7.95 19.83 7.57
N GLY A 389 8.91 19.94 8.49
CA GLY A 389 8.70 20.13 9.93
C GLY A 389 8.66 18.80 10.68
N LYS A 390 9.29 18.77 11.84
CA LYS A 390 9.43 17.56 12.65
C LYS A 390 8.07 16.97 13.07
N GLU A 391 7.12 17.83 13.38
CA GLU A 391 5.74 17.48 13.76
C GLU A 391 4.94 16.86 12.61
N ASN A 392 5.39 17.05 11.38
CA ASN A 392 4.75 16.56 10.17
C ASN A 392 5.35 15.25 9.63
N VAL A 393 6.38 14.70 10.30
CA VAL A 393 6.94 13.38 9.98
C VAL A 393 6.42 12.35 10.97
N ILE A 394 5.46 11.55 10.53
CA ILE A 394 4.72 10.60 11.36
C ILE A 394 5.33 9.21 11.22
N THR A 395 5.50 8.48 12.34
CA THR A 395 5.75 7.03 12.28
C THR A 395 4.42 6.33 12.10
N MET A 396 4.32 5.49 11.07
CA MET A 396 3.10 4.73 10.74
C MET A 396 3.27 3.25 11.07
N GLU A 397 2.15 2.61 11.37
CA GLU A 397 2.02 1.16 11.30
C GLU A 397 1.85 0.73 9.83
N PRO A 398 2.16 -0.54 9.50
CA PRO A 398 1.93 -1.06 8.16
C PRO A 398 0.47 -0.94 7.71
N ILE A 399 0.25 -0.70 6.42
CA ILE A 399 -1.09 -0.55 5.83
C ILE A 399 -1.52 -1.80 5.06
N ALA A 400 -2.82 -2.02 4.93
CA ALA A 400 -3.37 -3.23 4.31
C ALA A 400 -3.33 -3.29 2.76
N PRO A 401 -3.36 -2.19 1.97
CA PRO A 401 -3.16 -2.25 0.52
C PRO A 401 -1.82 -2.88 0.15
N SER A 402 -1.73 -3.49 -1.04
CA SER A 402 -0.48 -4.01 -1.61
C SER A 402 0.04 -3.06 -2.69
N GLU A 403 1.30 -3.25 -3.11
CA GLU A 403 2.01 -2.36 -4.01
C GLU A 403 3.11 -3.14 -4.74
N ASP A 404 3.19 -3.04 -6.06
CA ASP A 404 4.14 -3.80 -6.86
C ASP A 404 5.57 -3.24 -6.87
N TYR A 405 5.81 -2.07 -6.24
CA TYR A 405 7.15 -1.58 -5.92
C TYR A 405 7.99 -2.63 -5.15
N ALA A 406 7.34 -3.55 -4.46
CA ALA A 406 7.97 -4.66 -3.78
C ALA A 406 8.93 -5.45 -4.69
N TYR A 407 8.63 -5.58 -5.98
CA TYR A 407 9.51 -6.27 -6.93
C TYR A 407 10.86 -5.56 -7.12
N PHE A 408 10.94 -4.24 -6.97
CA PHE A 408 12.23 -3.52 -6.97
C PHE A 408 13.01 -3.80 -5.70
N VAL A 409 12.33 -3.89 -4.55
CA VAL A 409 12.95 -4.26 -3.27
C VAL A 409 13.50 -5.69 -3.34
N GLU A 410 12.78 -6.63 -3.95
CA GLU A 410 13.21 -8.03 -4.17
C GLU A 410 14.49 -8.12 -5.03
N GLN A 411 14.76 -7.12 -5.86
CA GLN A 411 16.03 -7.02 -6.58
C GLN A 411 17.22 -6.64 -5.66
N GLY A 412 16.99 -6.49 -4.36
CA GLY A 412 18.00 -6.11 -3.38
C GLY A 412 18.34 -4.61 -3.42
N ILE A 413 17.37 -3.77 -3.76
CA ILE A 413 17.50 -2.31 -3.72
C ILE A 413 16.98 -1.81 -2.37
N PRO A 414 17.83 -1.35 -1.45
CA PRO A 414 17.40 -0.72 -0.21
C PRO A 414 16.47 0.47 -0.53
N SER A 415 15.29 0.49 0.06
CA SER A 415 14.25 1.44 -0.35
C SER A 415 13.63 2.19 0.82
N LEU A 416 13.17 3.42 0.53
CA LEU A 416 12.23 4.16 1.34
C LEU A 416 10.97 4.44 0.52
N TYR A 417 9.90 3.76 0.86
CA TYR A 417 8.54 4.05 0.39
C TYR A 417 7.81 4.79 1.53
N PHE A 418 7.28 5.98 1.28
CA PHE A 418 6.65 6.77 2.33
C PHE A 418 5.27 7.27 1.93
N SER A 419 4.38 7.42 2.91
CA SER A 419 3.04 7.99 2.71
C SER A 419 3.11 9.50 2.61
N LEU A 420 2.35 10.07 1.68
CA LEU A 420 2.10 11.50 1.56
C LEU A 420 0.67 11.79 2.02
N GLY A 421 0.49 12.71 2.94
CA GLY A 421 -0.84 13.12 3.38
C GLY A 421 -1.60 13.84 2.26
N GLY A 422 -2.83 13.38 2.01
CA GLY A 422 -3.73 13.92 0.99
C GLY A 422 -5.01 14.53 1.56
N ALA A 423 -5.38 14.22 2.81
CA ALA A 423 -6.64 14.71 3.37
C ALA A 423 -6.58 16.21 3.68
N ASP A 424 -7.66 16.94 3.36
CA ASP A 424 -7.87 18.30 3.88
C ASP A 424 -7.76 18.27 5.41
N PRO A 425 -6.89 19.10 6.05
CA PRO A 425 -6.64 19.02 7.49
C PRO A 425 -7.88 19.24 8.35
N ALA A 426 -8.82 20.10 7.92
CA ALA A 426 -10.03 20.37 8.67
C ALA A 426 -11.01 19.19 8.58
N LYS A 427 -11.21 18.64 7.39
CA LYS A 427 -12.04 17.43 7.18
C LYS A 427 -11.45 16.22 7.90
N PHE A 428 -10.11 16.08 7.92
CA PHE A 428 -9.44 15.02 8.65
C PHE A 428 -9.68 15.11 10.16
N ALA A 429 -9.58 16.31 10.74
CA ALA A 429 -9.87 16.53 12.16
C ALA A 429 -11.33 16.24 12.50
N GLU A 430 -12.28 16.67 11.67
CA GLU A 430 -13.71 16.39 11.81
C GLU A 430 -14.01 14.89 11.74
N ALA A 431 -13.46 14.20 10.74
CA ALA A 431 -13.61 12.75 10.55
C ALA A 431 -13.11 11.97 11.78
N ARG A 432 -11.94 12.35 12.31
CA ARG A 432 -11.42 11.74 13.55
C ARG A 432 -12.30 12.01 14.77
N ALA A 433 -12.84 13.21 14.90
CA ALA A 433 -13.69 13.57 16.02
C ALA A 433 -15.05 12.86 15.98
N SER A 434 -15.61 12.65 14.78
CA SER A 434 -16.90 11.98 14.57
C SER A 434 -16.80 10.45 14.45
N GLY A 435 -15.60 9.91 14.28
CA GLY A 435 -15.40 8.48 13.99
C GLY A 435 -15.85 8.08 12.58
N THR A 436 -15.98 9.03 11.64
CA THR A 436 -16.31 8.79 10.23
C THR A 436 -15.02 8.59 9.42
N ALA A 437 -15.09 7.77 8.37
CA ALA A 437 -13.97 7.60 7.45
C ALA A 437 -14.05 8.62 6.31
N LEU A 438 -12.91 9.19 5.92
CA LEU A 438 -12.78 9.93 4.66
C LEU A 438 -12.78 8.98 3.46
N PRO A 439 -13.16 9.45 2.25
CA PRO A 439 -12.99 8.66 1.04
C PRO A 439 -11.53 8.21 0.89
N SER A 440 -11.33 6.89 0.81
CA SER A 440 -10.00 6.31 0.59
C SER A 440 -9.63 6.31 -0.88
N ASN A 441 -8.37 5.99 -1.19
CA ASN A 441 -7.94 5.60 -2.52
C ASN A 441 -8.91 4.56 -3.10
N HIS A 442 -9.09 4.54 -4.42
CA HIS A 442 -10.05 3.77 -5.22
C HIS A 442 -11.53 4.18 -5.02
N SER A 443 -11.82 5.14 -4.15
CA SER A 443 -13.17 5.70 -4.04
C SER A 443 -13.46 6.67 -5.20
N PRO A 444 -14.68 6.67 -5.76
CA PRO A 444 -15.11 7.69 -6.74
C PRO A 444 -15.13 9.11 -6.15
N LEU A 445 -15.01 9.26 -4.84
CA LEU A 445 -14.97 10.51 -4.11
C LEU A 445 -13.56 10.87 -3.61
N PHE A 446 -12.53 10.12 -4.00
CA PHE A 446 -11.15 10.39 -3.59
C PHE A 446 -10.67 11.70 -4.24
N ALA A 447 -10.38 12.69 -3.41
CA ALA A 447 -9.93 14.01 -3.83
C ALA A 447 -8.93 14.55 -2.81
N PRO A 448 -7.62 14.45 -3.09
CA PRO A 448 -6.62 15.00 -2.21
C PRO A 448 -6.63 16.53 -2.19
N ASP A 449 -6.20 17.13 -1.08
CA ASP A 449 -5.91 18.56 -0.99
C ASP A 449 -4.58 18.84 -1.71
N VAL A 450 -4.67 19.17 -2.98
CA VAL A 450 -3.56 19.08 -3.93
C VAL A 450 -2.43 20.05 -3.62
N GLU A 451 -2.73 21.33 -3.30
CA GLU A 451 -1.65 22.31 -3.13
C GLU A 451 -0.70 21.94 -1.99
N PRO A 452 -1.15 21.73 -0.76
CA PRO A 452 -0.25 21.37 0.32
C PRO A 452 0.37 19.97 0.12
N ALA A 453 -0.37 19.00 -0.44
CA ALA A 453 0.16 17.66 -0.72
C ALA A 453 1.28 17.71 -1.76
N LEU A 454 1.09 18.36 -2.90
CA LEU A 454 2.08 18.46 -3.97
C LEU A 454 3.35 19.21 -3.51
N ARG A 455 3.18 20.32 -2.78
CA ARG A 455 4.31 21.04 -2.20
C ARG A 455 5.13 20.19 -1.23
N THR A 456 4.43 19.45 -0.38
CA THR A 456 5.04 18.54 0.59
C THR A 456 5.76 17.38 -0.11
N GLY A 457 5.13 16.76 -1.11
CA GLY A 457 5.74 15.69 -1.91
C GLY A 457 7.05 16.12 -2.55
N ILE A 458 7.04 17.25 -3.28
CA ILE A 458 8.24 17.81 -3.91
C ILE A 458 9.34 18.10 -2.87
N ALA A 459 8.96 18.74 -1.75
CA ALA A 459 9.93 19.07 -0.70
C ALA A 459 10.56 17.83 -0.07
N ALA A 460 9.75 16.82 0.21
CA ALA A 460 10.17 15.54 0.79
C ALA A 460 11.10 14.77 -0.16
N GLU A 461 10.71 14.61 -1.42
CA GLU A 461 11.53 13.91 -2.43
C GLU A 461 12.88 14.60 -2.64
N VAL A 462 12.90 15.92 -2.80
CA VAL A 462 14.17 16.68 -2.98
C VAL A 462 15.08 16.51 -1.76
N ALA A 463 14.55 16.60 -0.55
CA ALA A 463 15.35 16.44 0.67
C ALA A 463 15.98 15.04 0.78
N VAL A 464 15.18 14.01 0.49
CA VAL A 464 15.66 12.62 0.47
C VAL A 464 16.71 12.40 -0.61
N LEU A 465 16.46 12.84 -1.83
CA LEU A 465 17.37 12.66 -2.96
C LEU A 465 18.70 13.40 -2.75
N ARG A 466 18.67 14.65 -2.27
CA ARG A 466 19.91 15.39 -1.95
C ARG A 466 20.71 14.70 -0.85
N ASN A 467 20.05 14.11 0.14
CA ASN A 467 20.74 13.34 1.19
C ASN A 467 21.41 12.09 0.63
N LEU A 468 20.75 11.37 -0.25
CA LEU A 468 21.24 10.12 -0.84
C LEU A 468 22.36 10.38 -1.88
N LEU A 469 22.24 11.46 -2.64
CA LEU A 469 23.17 11.82 -3.72
C LEU A 469 24.38 12.66 -3.28
N GLN A 470 24.56 12.90 -2.00
CA GLN A 470 25.75 13.62 -1.49
C GLN A 470 26.90 12.68 -1.18
N GLY A 471 27.08 11.56 -1.63
CA GLY A 471 28.23 10.69 -1.30
C GLY A 471 28.65 10.74 0.18
N THR A 472 28.89 9.63 0.80
CA THR A 472 29.44 9.53 2.16
C THR A 472 30.83 10.16 2.24
#